data_e076e18c1bce897c42ab946231f8d02f
#
_entry.id   e076e18c1bce897c42ab946231f8d02f
#
_cell.length_a   1.000
_cell.length_b   1.000
_cell.length_c   1.000
_cell.angle_alpha   90.00
_cell.angle_beta   90.00
_cell.angle_gamma   90.00
#
_symmetry.space_group_name_H-M   'P 1'
#
loop_
_entity.id
_entity.type
_entity.pdbx_description
1 polymer ?
#
loop_
_entity_poly.entity_id
_entity_poly.type
_entity_poly.pdbx_seq_one_letter_code
_entity_poly.pdbx_strand_id
1 'polypeptide(L)'
;MPSLSPQHQAIAELFDGHMGAEMKGDLDATMATMVPEPHLINFGSGTGGVGHDGVRAFYANDLIGQFFPPDAEIIPISRTIDDERLVDEIVVRFTHDRVITHLLPGVAPTGRRVEVAFVVVVGAKDGKVAYEHIYCDQAALLAQLGHIDPTGLPIGVNAAAQLLAVMGKA
;
A
#
# COMPACT_ATOMS: atom_id res chain seq x y z
N MET A 1 12.30 18.32 -14.68
CA MET A 1 12.90 17.58 -13.55
C MET A 1 14.19 16.96 -14.02
N PRO A 2 15.25 16.84 -13.20
CA PRO A 2 16.43 16.09 -13.59
C PRO A 2 16.04 14.64 -13.89
N SER A 3 16.66 14.02 -14.90
CA SER A 3 16.45 12.60 -15.21
C SER A 3 16.96 11.74 -14.07
N LEU A 4 16.25 10.66 -13.75
CA LEU A 4 16.71 9.66 -12.78
C LEU A 4 18.04 9.07 -13.24
N SER A 5 18.90 8.67 -12.30
CA SER A 5 20.08 7.87 -12.63
C SER A 5 19.64 6.50 -13.18
N PRO A 6 20.50 5.80 -13.97
CA PRO A 6 20.15 4.45 -14.44
C PRO A 6 19.77 3.48 -13.31
N GLN A 7 20.43 3.59 -12.16
CA GLN A 7 20.11 2.77 -10.97
C GLN A 7 18.75 3.12 -10.39
N HIS A 8 18.42 4.39 -10.22
CA HIS A 8 17.11 4.82 -9.73
C HIS A 8 15.99 4.44 -10.71
N GLN A 9 16.26 4.52 -12.01
CA GLN A 9 15.32 4.07 -13.04
C GLN A 9 15.04 2.57 -12.92
N ALA A 10 16.07 1.74 -12.70
CA ALA A 10 15.92 0.30 -12.52
C ALA A 10 15.10 -0.05 -11.27
N ILE A 11 15.27 0.69 -10.17
CA ILE A 11 14.46 0.50 -8.95
C ILE A 11 13.00 0.89 -9.20
N ALA A 12 12.75 1.99 -9.92
CA ALA A 12 11.38 2.38 -10.28
C ALA A 12 10.71 1.31 -11.14
N GLU A 13 11.38 0.82 -12.18
CA GLU A 13 10.87 -0.23 -13.07
C GLU A 13 10.64 -1.56 -12.35
N LEU A 14 11.53 -1.93 -11.41
CA LEU A 14 11.36 -3.11 -10.57
C LEU A 14 10.07 -3.04 -9.77
N PHE A 15 9.84 -1.93 -9.06
CA PHE A 15 8.64 -1.77 -8.23
C PHE A 15 7.36 -1.67 -9.08
N ASP A 16 7.40 -0.90 -10.17
CA ASP A 16 6.24 -0.79 -11.07
C ASP A 16 5.87 -2.15 -11.68
N GLY A 17 6.86 -2.98 -12.00
CA GLY A 17 6.66 -4.36 -12.46
C GLY A 17 6.07 -5.27 -11.38
N HIS A 18 6.56 -5.15 -10.15
CA HIS A 18 6.06 -5.88 -8.98
C HIS A 18 4.58 -5.55 -8.71
N MET A 19 4.24 -4.26 -8.56
CA MET A 19 2.87 -3.79 -8.42
C MET A 19 1.97 -4.22 -9.59
N GLY A 20 2.51 -4.21 -10.81
CA GLY A 20 1.79 -4.66 -11.99
C GLY A 20 1.42 -6.15 -11.95
N ALA A 21 2.24 -7.00 -11.34
CA ALA A 21 1.95 -8.41 -11.13
C ALA A 21 0.87 -8.60 -10.04
N GLU A 22 0.97 -7.88 -8.93
CA GLU A 22 -0.04 -7.88 -7.85
C GLU A 22 -1.42 -7.47 -8.37
N MET A 23 -1.51 -6.36 -9.10
CA MET A 23 -2.76 -5.85 -9.65
C MET A 23 -3.41 -6.82 -10.66
N LYS A 24 -2.61 -7.62 -11.35
CA LYS A 24 -3.10 -8.69 -12.25
C LYS A 24 -3.53 -9.95 -11.50
N GLY A 25 -3.22 -10.05 -10.22
CA GLY A 25 -3.47 -11.24 -9.41
C GLY A 25 -2.51 -12.39 -9.73
N ASP A 26 -1.35 -12.11 -10.29
CA ASP A 26 -0.34 -13.12 -10.65
C ASP A 26 0.64 -13.34 -9.49
N LEU A 27 0.27 -14.28 -8.61
CA LEU A 27 1.06 -14.63 -7.43
C LEU A 27 2.48 -15.07 -7.77
N ASP A 28 2.65 -15.90 -8.80
CA ASP A 28 3.96 -16.45 -9.15
C ASP A 28 4.85 -15.36 -9.77
N ALA A 29 4.30 -14.49 -10.61
CA ALA A 29 5.03 -13.34 -11.14
C ALA A 29 5.40 -12.35 -10.01
N THR A 30 4.49 -12.08 -9.06
CA THR A 30 4.76 -11.22 -7.90
C THR A 30 5.95 -11.77 -7.10
N MET A 31 5.89 -13.04 -6.69
CA MET A 31 6.96 -13.69 -5.94
C MET A 31 8.28 -13.76 -6.72
N ALA A 32 8.23 -13.90 -8.05
CA ALA A 32 9.45 -13.94 -8.88
C ALA A 32 10.23 -12.61 -8.89
N THR A 33 9.58 -11.49 -8.59
CA THR A 33 10.24 -10.18 -8.45
C THR A 33 10.94 -10.01 -7.11
N MET A 34 10.71 -10.87 -6.13
CA MET A 34 11.26 -10.74 -4.78
C MET A 34 12.54 -11.55 -4.57
N VAL A 35 13.33 -11.16 -3.58
CA VAL A 35 14.47 -11.96 -3.10
C VAL A 35 14.00 -13.30 -2.51
N PRO A 36 14.91 -14.30 -2.30
CA PRO A 36 14.51 -15.58 -1.72
C PRO A 36 13.89 -15.48 -0.31
N GLU A 37 14.36 -14.54 0.50
CA GLU A 37 13.88 -14.32 1.89
C GLU A 37 13.35 -12.89 2.06
N PRO A 38 12.18 -12.57 1.48
CA PRO A 38 11.59 -11.25 1.59
C PRO A 38 10.84 -11.06 2.90
N HIS A 39 10.44 -9.82 3.20
CA HIS A 39 9.39 -9.58 4.17
C HIS A 39 8.48 -8.42 3.73
N LEU A 40 7.23 -8.48 4.19
CA LEU A 40 6.24 -7.44 3.99
C LEU A 40 5.52 -7.18 5.31
N ILE A 41 5.40 -5.93 5.71
CA ILE A 41 4.73 -5.54 6.96
C ILE A 41 3.77 -4.36 6.71
N ASN A 42 2.49 -4.58 6.97
CA ASN A 42 1.48 -3.53 7.05
C ASN A 42 1.37 -3.06 8.51
N PHE A 43 1.91 -1.89 8.81
CA PHE A 43 1.96 -1.37 10.19
C PHE A 43 0.59 -1.01 10.75
N GLY A 44 -0.35 -0.57 9.91
CA GLY A 44 -1.70 -0.21 10.36
C GLY A 44 -2.54 -1.43 10.79
N SER A 45 -2.54 -2.49 9.98
CA SER A 45 -3.36 -3.70 10.20
C SER A 45 -2.64 -4.83 10.93
N GLY A 46 -1.30 -4.80 10.97
CA GLY A 46 -0.48 -5.89 11.50
C GLY A 46 -0.42 -7.12 10.58
N THR A 47 -0.88 -7.01 9.33
CA THR A 47 -0.80 -8.08 8.33
C THR A 47 0.53 -8.09 7.60
N GLY A 48 0.82 -9.16 6.86
CA GLY A 48 2.06 -9.31 6.10
C GLY A 48 2.68 -10.69 6.28
N GLY A 49 3.97 -10.82 5.94
CA GLY A 49 4.67 -12.08 6.02
C GLY A 49 6.19 -11.90 6.12
N VAL A 50 6.88 -12.92 6.62
CA VAL A 50 8.34 -12.97 6.72
C VAL A 50 8.84 -14.26 6.08
N GLY A 51 9.92 -14.15 5.28
CA GLY A 51 10.44 -15.22 4.45
C GLY A 51 9.55 -15.55 3.25
N HIS A 52 10.05 -16.37 2.33
CA HIS A 52 9.34 -16.71 1.10
C HIS A 52 7.92 -17.24 1.35
N ASP A 53 7.79 -18.23 2.23
CA ASP A 53 6.50 -18.89 2.46
C ASP A 53 5.52 -17.98 3.19
N GLY A 54 5.99 -17.14 4.14
CA GLY A 54 5.16 -16.19 4.85
C GLY A 54 4.62 -15.09 3.94
N VAL A 55 5.47 -14.51 3.09
CA VAL A 55 5.07 -13.49 2.12
C VAL A 55 4.14 -14.08 1.05
N ARG A 56 4.46 -15.27 0.54
CA ARG A 56 3.61 -15.97 -0.43
C ARG A 56 2.22 -16.27 0.15
N ALA A 57 2.15 -16.70 1.40
CA ALA A 57 0.87 -16.97 2.07
C ALA A 57 0.04 -15.69 2.23
N PHE A 58 0.68 -14.58 2.61
CA PHE A 58 0.02 -13.28 2.70
C PHE A 58 -0.54 -12.85 1.34
N TYR A 59 0.26 -12.88 0.28
CA TYR A 59 -0.23 -12.53 -1.06
C TYR A 59 -1.41 -13.40 -1.49
N ALA A 60 -1.30 -14.73 -1.30
CA ALA A 60 -2.32 -15.67 -1.75
C ALA A 60 -3.65 -15.54 -1.00
N ASN A 61 -3.61 -15.26 0.31
CA ASN A 61 -4.78 -15.31 1.17
C ASN A 61 -5.38 -13.94 1.45
N ASP A 62 -4.55 -12.89 1.52
CA ASP A 62 -4.96 -11.60 2.07
C ASP A 62 -4.96 -10.45 1.06
N LEU A 63 -4.18 -10.55 -0.04
CA LEU A 63 -4.01 -9.44 -0.97
C LEU A 63 -4.49 -9.76 -2.38
N ILE A 64 -3.99 -10.80 -3.03
CA ILE A 64 -4.33 -11.13 -4.42
C ILE A 64 -5.81 -11.50 -4.54
N GLY A 65 -6.51 -10.82 -5.47
CA GLY A 65 -7.96 -10.93 -5.63
C GLY A 65 -8.78 -10.09 -4.65
N GLN A 66 -8.13 -9.47 -3.66
CA GLN A 66 -8.76 -8.61 -2.65
C GLN A 66 -8.03 -7.28 -2.47
N PHE A 67 -7.25 -6.86 -3.48
CA PHE A 67 -6.34 -5.71 -3.36
C PHE A 67 -7.10 -4.44 -2.95
N PHE A 68 -7.97 -3.93 -3.81
CA PHE A 68 -8.90 -2.84 -3.51
C PHE A 68 -10.22 -3.05 -4.26
N PRO A 69 -11.31 -2.36 -3.83
CA PRO A 69 -12.56 -2.31 -4.59
C PRO A 69 -12.36 -1.79 -6.01
N PRO A 70 -13.25 -2.14 -6.97
CA PRO A 70 -13.11 -1.72 -8.37
C PRO A 70 -13.18 -0.22 -8.61
N ASP A 71 -13.77 0.53 -7.67
CA ASP A 71 -13.85 2.00 -7.71
C ASP A 71 -12.65 2.68 -7.05
N ALA A 72 -11.62 1.91 -6.67
CA ALA A 72 -10.45 2.47 -6.01
C ALA A 72 -9.63 3.36 -6.96
N GLU A 73 -9.30 4.53 -6.46
CA GLU A 73 -8.40 5.50 -7.09
C GLU A 73 -7.12 5.58 -6.28
N ILE A 74 -5.99 5.25 -6.90
CA ILE A 74 -4.65 5.44 -6.31
C ILE A 74 -4.11 6.76 -6.83
N ILE A 75 -3.99 7.74 -5.96
CA ILE A 75 -3.57 9.12 -6.27
C ILE A 75 -2.13 9.29 -5.79
N PRO A 76 -1.14 9.33 -6.69
CA PRO A 76 0.25 9.54 -6.30
C PRO A 76 0.48 10.97 -5.81
N ILE A 77 1.15 11.11 -4.68
CA ILE A 77 1.56 12.39 -4.09
C ILE A 77 3.02 12.67 -4.41
N SER A 78 3.91 11.79 -3.97
CA SER A 78 5.35 11.91 -4.23
C SER A 78 6.01 10.54 -4.34
N ARG A 79 7.16 10.50 -5.04
CA ARG A 79 8.05 9.34 -5.08
C ARG A 79 9.48 9.80 -4.85
N THR A 80 10.16 9.16 -3.94
CA THR A 80 11.58 9.35 -3.67
C THR A 80 12.32 8.04 -3.89
N ILE A 81 13.48 8.10 -4.55
CA ILE A 81 14.30 6.92 -4.85
C ILE A 81 15.73 7.23 -4.46
N ASP A 82 16.35 6.34 -3.70
CA ASP A 82 17.78 6.28 -3.45
C ASP A 82 18.40 5.03 -4.08
N ASP A 83 19.67 4.73 -3.77
CA ASP A 83 20.40 3.61 -4.39
C ASP A 83 19.89 2.21 -3.95
N GLU A 84 19.08 2.13 -2.91
CA GLU A 84 18.61 0.88 -2.31
C GLU A 84 17.10 0.84 -2.09
N ARG A 85 16.40 1.99 -2.19
CA ARG A 85 15.00 2.10 -1.79
C ARG A 85 14.20 3.02 -2.68
N LEU A 86 12.90 2.72 -2.70
CA LEU A 86 11.86 3.59 -3.21
C LEU A 86 10.86 3.87 -2.10
N VAL A 87 10.42 5.12 -2.00
CA VAL A 87 9.35 5.53 -1.09
C VAL A 87 8.26 6.21 -1.91
N ASP A 88 7.07 5.64 -1.88
CA ASP A 88 5.86 6.23 -2.46
C ASP A 88 4.97 6.79 -1.37
N GLU A 89 4.54 8.03 -1.54
CA GLU A 89 3.45 8.66 -0.81
C GLU A 89 2.24 8.71 -1.73
N ILE A 90 1.15 8.09 -1.32
CA ILE A 90 -0.08 7.99 -2.11
C ILE A 90 -1.30 8.24 -1.23
N VAL A 91 -2.40 8.65 -1.84
CA VAL A 91 -3.73 8.58 -1.23
C VAL A 91 -4.56 7.57 -2.01
N VAL A 92 -5.24 6.68 -1.30
CA VAL A 92 -6.18 5.74 -1.89
C VAL A 92 -7.59 6.12 -1.47
N ARG A 93 -8.47 6.24 -2.45
CA ARG A 93 -9.88 6.58 -2.29
C ARG A 93 -10.71 5.41 -2.80
N PHE A 94 -11.62 4.88 -1.98
CA PHE A 94 -12.47 3.75 -2.39
C PHE A 94 -13.75 3.66 -1.57
N THR A 95 -14.74 2.88 -2.06
CA THR A 95 -15.93 2.50 -1.30
C THR A 95 -15.70 1.12 -0.65
N HIS A 96 -15.80 1.04 0.67
CA HIS A 96 -15.62 -0.23 1.42
C HIS A 96 -16.84 -1.15 1.23
N ASP A 97 -16.96 -1.74 0.03
CA ASP A 97 -18.08 -2.60 -0.39
C ASP A 97 -17.79 -4.11 -0.25
N ARG A 98 -16.58 -4.46 0.12
CA ARG A 98 -16.10 -5.85 0.27
C ARG A 98 -15.11 -6.01 1.42
N VAL A 99 -14.78 -7.26 1.75
CA VAL A 99 -13.69 -7.58 2.67
C VAL A 99 -12.35 -7.21 2.02
N ILE A 100 -11.47 -6.56 2.77
CA ILE A 100 -10.11 -6.17 2.36
C ILE A 100 -9.16 -6.65 3.47
N THR A 101 -8.79 -7.93 3.44
CA THR A 101 -8.12 -8.60 4.57
C THR A 101 -6.76 -7.98 4.88
N HIS A 102 -5.99 -7.60 3.87
CA HIS A 102 -4.66 -7.00 4.07
C HIS A 102 -4.72 -5.64 4.80
N LEU A 103 -5.80 -4.88 4.66
CA LEU A 103 -5.97 -3.53 5.23
C LEU A 103 -6.90 -3.50 6.44
N LEU A 104 -7.97 -4.27 6.40
CA LEU A 104 -9.09 -4.26 7.35
C LEU A 104 -9.46 -5.69 7.78
N PRO A 105 -8.51 -6.44 8.41
CA PRO A 105 -8.78 -7.82 8.83
C PRO A 105 -9.95 -7.87 9.80
N GLY A 106 -10.96 -8.71 9.51
CA GLY A 106 -12.13 -8.90 10.33
C GLY A 106 -13.18 -7.78 10.31
N VAL A 107 -12.98 -6.74 9.48
CA VAL A 107 -13.95 -5.64 9.33
C VAL A 107 -14.92 -5.94 8.19
N ALA A 108 -16.21 -6.04 8.52
CA ALA A 108 -17.26 -6.24 7.52
C ALA A 108 -17.45 -5.00 6.63
N PRO A 109 -17.85 -5.17 5.35
CA PRO A 109 -18.13 -4.07 4.44
C PRO A 109 -19.14 -3.08 5.03
N THR A 110 -18.83 -1.78 4.95
CA THR A 110 -19.69 -0.71 5.50
C THR A 110 -20.44 0.07 4.43
N GLY A 111 -20.05 -0.06 3.16
CA GLY A 111 -20.56 0.76 2.05
C GLY A 111 -20.12 2.24 2.09
N ARG A 112 -19.24 2.61 3.02
CA ARG A 112 -18.76 3.99 3.15
C ARG A 112 -17.61 4.26 2.20
N ARG A 113 -17.59 5.46 1.62
CA ARG A 113 -16.43 5.97 0.87
C ARG A 113 -15.40 6.50 1.84
N VAL A 114 -14.14 6.18 1.60
CA VAL A 114 -13.01 6.56 2.44
C VAL A 114 -11.85 7.09 1.61
N GLU A 115 -11.02 7.90 2.24
CA GLU A 115 -9.74 8.39 1.72
C GLU A 115 -8.66 8.15 2.77
N VAL A 116 -7.61 7.45 2.41
CA VAL A 116 -6.53 7.11 3.33
C VAL A 116 -5.16 7.34 2.70
N ALA A 117 -4.28 8.01 3.44
CA ALA A 117 -2.89 8.21 3.03
C ALA A 117 -2.05 6.98 3.38
N PHE A 118 -1.17 6.60 2.45
CA PHE A 118 -0.18 5.55 2.61
C PHE A 118 1.21 6.09 2.36
N VAL A 119 2.17 5.52 3.08
CA VAL A 119 3.58 5.55 2.73
C VAL A 119 4.05 4.12 2.53
N VAL A 120 4.55 3.83 1.34
CA VAL A 120 5.07 2.51 0.97
C VAL A 120 6.58 2.64 0.80
N VAL A 121 7.33 1.92 1.63
CA VAL A 121 8.80 1.86 1.57
C VAL A 121 9.19 0.52 1.00
N VAL A 122 9.84 0.52 -0.15
CA VAL A 122 10.28 -0.70 -0.85
C VAL A 122 11.79 -0.75 -0.88
N GLY A 123 12.36 -1.80 -0.32
CA GLY A 123 13.79 -2.07 -0.41
C GLY A 123 14.12 -2.92 -1.63
N ALA A 124 15.18 -2.52 -2.36
CA ALA A 124 15.71 -3.27 -3.49
C ALA A 124 17.07 -3.89 -3.16
N LYS A 125 17.28 -5.13 -3.56
CA LYS A 125 18.55 -5.83 -3.41
C LYS A 125 18.74 -6.77 -4.60
N ASP A 126 19.91 -6.70 -5.23
CA ASP A 126 20.29 -7.58 -6.35
C ASP A 126 19.24 -7.57 -7.50
N GLY A 127 18.65 -6.40 -7.78
CA GLY A 127 17.63 -6.25 -8.81
C GLY A 127 16.27 -6.87 -8.46
N LYS A 128 16.00 -7.12 -7.18
CA LYS A 128 14.75 -7.71 -6.66
C LYS A 128 14.22 -6.92 -5.48
N VAL A 129 12.91 -7.00 -5.24
CA VAL A 129 12.26 -6.46 -4.04
C VAL A 129 12.68 -7.29 -2.83
N ALA A 130 13.31 -6.64 -1.87
CA ALA A 130 13.79 -7.28 -0.64
C ALA A 130 12.75 -7.20 0.48
N TYR A 131 12.04 -6.08 0.55
CA TYR A 131 10.99 -5.89 1.54
C TYR A 131 10.01 -4.79 1.11
N GLU A 132 8.84 -4.82 1.76
CA GLU A 132 7.86 -3.74 1.73
C GLU A 132 7.41 -3.40 3.16
N HIS A 133 7.47 -2.12 3.50
CA HIS A 133 6.90 -1.58 4.73
C HIS A 133 5.79 -0.59 4.36
N ILE A 134 4.57 -0.93 4.76
CA ILE A 134 3.38 -0.17 4.38
C ILE A 134 2.80 0.50 5.62
N TYR A 135 2.75 1.81 5.59
CA TYR A 135 2.19 2.65 6.64
C TYR A 135 0.90 3.29 6.14
N CYS A 136 -0.13 3.27 6.94
CA CYS A 136 -1.36 4.01 6.68
C CYS A 136 -1.93 4.58 7.99
N ASP A 137 -2.77 5.59 7.87
CA ASP A 137 -3.51 6.12 9.02
C ASP A 137 -4.72 5.24 9.31
N GLN A 138 -4.47 4.12 10.01
CA GLN A 138 -5.49 3.14 10.36
C GLN A 138 -6.57 3.74 11.27
N ALA A 139 -6.20 4.67 12.17
CA ALA A 139 -7.16 5.29 13.06
C ALA A 139 -8.15 6.17 12.29
N ALA A 140 -7.65 6.98 11.35
CA ALA A 140 -8.50 7.79 10.47
C ALA A 140 -9.40 6.91 9.59
N LEU A 141 -8.86 5.83 9.03
CA LEU A 141 -9.64 4.87 8.23
C LEU A 141 -10.78 4.24 9.04
N LEU A 142 -10.50 3.72 10.24
CA LEU A 142 -11.52 3.13 11.12
C LEU A 142 -12.55 4.16 11.58
N ALA A 143 -12.16 5.42 11.81
CA ALA A 143 -13.09 6.49 12.14
C ALA A 143 -14.01 6.84 10.95
N GLN A 144 -13.48 6.94 9.73
CA GLN A 144 -14.29 7.15 8.53
C GLN A 144 -15.29 6.01 8.30
N LEU A 145 -14.91 4.77 8.62
CA LEU A 145 -15.78 3.60 8.55
C LEU A 145 -16.79 3.53 9.69
N GLY A 146 -16.65 4.36 10.76
CA GLY A 146 -17.55 4.41 11.91
C GLY A 146 -17.28 3.35 12.97
N HIS A 147 -16.10 2.73 12.95
CA HIS A 147 -15.66 1.77 13.97
C HIS A 147 -15.00 2.45 15.18
N ILE A 148 -14.55 3.68 15.04
CA ILE A 148 -14.00 4.52 16.12
C ILE A 148 -14.75 5.85 16.14
N ASP A 149 -15.22 6.27 17.31
CA ASP A 149 -15.68 7.65 17.53
C ASP A 149 -14.43 8.55 17.73
N PRO A 150 -14.14 9.48 16.81
CA PRO A 150 -12.98 10.34 16.91
C PRO A 150 -13.13 11.45 17.96
N THR A 151 -14.29 11.61 18.58
CA THR A 151 -14.56 12.69 19.54
C THR A 151 -13.60 12.65 20.72
N GLY A 152 -12.83 13.73 20.88
CA GLY A 152 -11.83 13.84 21.97
C GLY A 152 -10.54 13.05 21.74
N LEU A 153 -10.37 12.38 20.59
CA LEU A 153 -9.14 11.69 20.20
C LEU A 153 -8.35 12.49 19.15
N PRO A 154 -7.02 12.43 19.17
CA PRO A 154 -6.17 13.12 18.19
C PRO A 154 -6.11 12.34 16.87
N ILE A 155 -7.26 12.19 16.20
CA ILE A 155 -7.40 11.46 14.94
C ILE A 155 -7.68 12.44 13.80
N GLY A 156 -6.81 12.46 12.81
CA GLY A 156 -6.91 13.31 11.63
C GLY A 156 -7.85 12.74 10.57
N VAL A 157 -9.15 12.60 10.86
CA VAL A 157 -10.14 11.91 10.00
C VAL A 157 -10.12 12.41 8.56
N ASN A 158 -9.86 13.70 8.34
CA ASN A 158 -9.83 14.33 7.02
C ASN A 158 -8.42 14.69 6.52
N ALA A 159 -7.37 14.14 7.13
CA ALA A 159 -5.98 14.51 6.79
C ALA A 159 -5.62 14.17 5.33
N ALA A 160 -6.10 13.04 4.81
CA ALA A 160 -5.88 12.66 3.40
C ALA A 160 -6.56 13.65 2.43
N ALA A 161 -7.81 14.05 2.69
CA ALA A 161 -8.51 15.06 1.91
C ALA A 161 -7.82 16.43 1.95
N GLN A 162 -7.30 16.84 3.13
CA GLN A 162 -6.53 18.07 3.28
C GLN A 162 -5.23 18.00 2.46
N LEU A 163 -4.52 16.88 2.49
CA LEU A 163 -3.31 16.66 1.68
C LEU A 163 -3.64 16.82 0.18
N LEU A 164 -4.69 16.15 -0.30
CA LEU A 164 -5.10 16.27 -1.71
C LEU A 164 -5.43 17.72 -2.10
N ALA A 165 -6.12 18.45 -1.22
CA ALA A 165 -6.47 19.85 -1.48
C ALA A 165 -5.22 20.74 -1.60
N VAL A 166 -4.25 20.63 -0.68
CA VAL A 166 -3.02 21.46 -0.74
C VAL A 166 -2.10 21.07 -1.89
N MET A 167 -2.18 19.82 -2.36
CA MET A 167 -1.44 19.33 -3.53
C MET A 167 -2.16 19.60 -4.87
N GLY A 168 -3.36 20.22 -4.84
CA GLY A 168 -4.16 20.47 -6.05
C GLY A 168 -4.65 19.19 -6.73
N LYS A 169 -4.94 18.16 -5.96
CA LYS A 169 -5.36 16.82 -6.43
C LYS A 169 -6.72 16.38 -5.87
N ALA A 170 -7.47 17.30 -5.25
CA ALA A 170 -8.78 17.05 -4.66
C ALA A 170 -9.87 16.81 -5.71
#